data_fef3358f84b817152647628dc4173238
#
_entry.id   fef3358f84b817152647628dc4173238
#
_cell.length_a   1.000
_cell.length_b   1.000
_cell.length_c   1.000
_cell.angle_alpha   90.00
_cell.angle_beta   90.00
_cell.angle_gamma   90.00
#
_symmetry.space_group_name_H-M   'P 1'
#
loop_
_entity.id
_entity.type
_entity.pdbx_description
1 polymer ?
#
loop_
_entity_poly.entity_id
_entity_poly.type
_entity_poly.pdbx_seq_one_letter_code
_entity_poly.pdbx_strand_id
1 'polypeptide(L)'
;MAAFFALTAVMTVLVLISVLGIVWESRFTAYTRENLQNTVDTTALNMSQAYARAEGWNADVLSIARQASATNSDIGIQVLDVSGVVLYDDSAPNARRPGGNSALSGPQTGDAVVYAVVQNLQGEPVGSIRIWTFGSEPFLTQRDIAFRNGSYQAISLAAAIAISLSGLIGILASRSLTKPVRRITETAVQIRSGNLAARSGIRGENELGRLGE
;
A
#
# COMPACT_ATOMS: atom_id res chain seq x y z
N MET A 1 22.91 -15.52 25.37
CA MET A 1 21.50 -15.96 25.33
C MET A 1 20.57 -14.78 25.07
N ALA A 2 20.50 -13.74 25.95
CA ALA A 2 19.60 -12.57 25.73
C ALA A 2 19.79 -11.88 24.36
N ALA A 3 21.04 -11.71 23.93
CA ALA A 3 21.34 -11.12 22.61
C ALA A 3 20.80 -11.98 21.46
N PHE A 4 20.77 -13.30 21.62
CA PHE A 4 20.20 -14.21 20.62
C PHE A 4 18.68 -14.05 20.52
N PHE A 5 17.97 -13.97 21.64
CA PHE A 5 16.51 -13.73 21.64
C PHE A 5 16.16 -12.36 21.06
N ALA A 6 16.90 -11.33 21.41
CA ALA A 6 16.72 -9.99 20.83
C ALA A 6 16.99 -9.99 19.32
N LEU A 7 18.06 -10.67 18.88
CA LEU A 7 18.41 -10.78 17.45
C LEU A 7 17.32 -11.50 16.67
N THR A 8 16.84 -12.65 17.17
CA THR A 8 15.76 -13.40 16.49
C THR A 8 14.48 -12.60 16.39
N ALA A 9 14.09 -11.88 17.46
CA ALA A 9 12.92 -11.02 17.45
C ALA A 9 13.05 -9.89 16.41
N VAL A 10 14.18 -9.21 16.36
CA VAL A 10 14.46 -8.16 15.36
C VAL A 10 14.41 -8.73 13.95
N MET A 11 15.07 -9.87 13.70
CA MET A 11 15.06 -10.51 12.39
C MET A 11 13.66 -10.92 11.96
N THR A 12 12.86 -11.47 12.87
CA THR A 12 11.46 -11.83 12.58
C THR A 12 10.63 -10.60 12.18
N VAL A 13 10.78 -9.49 12.91
CA VAL A 13 10.07 -8.23 12.60
C VAL A 13 10.53 -7.68 11.25
N LEU A 14 11.83 -7.69 10.95
CA LEU A 14 12.36 -7.24 9.66
C LEU A 14 11.83 -8.08 8.49
N VAL A 15 11.80 -9.39 8.62
CA VAL A 15 11.23 -10.29 7.61
C VAL A 15 9.75 -10.00 7.41
N LEU A 16 8.98 -9.85 8.49
CA LEU A 16 7.55 -9.56 8.43
C LEU A 16 7.29 -8.23 7.69
N ILE A 17 8.03 -7.16 8.03
CA ILE A 17 7.90 -5.85 7.38
C ILE A 17 8.26 -5.93 5.90
N SER A 18 9.32 -6.65 5.56
CA SER A 18 9.74 -6.82 4.16
C SER A 18 8.68 -7.55 3.34
N VAL A 19 8.15 -8.65 3.86
CA VAL A 19 7.09 -9.42 3.20
C VAL A 19 5.82 -8.58 3.07
N LEU A 20 5.41 -7.90 4.16
CA LEU A 20 4.22 -7.05 4.15
C LEU A 20 4.36 -5.90 3.16
N GLY A 21 5.54 -5.25 3.09
CA GLY A 21 5.81 -4.16 2.15
C GLY A 21 5.71 -4.62 0.69
N ILE A 22 6.31 -5.75 0.34
CA ILE A 22 6.26 -6.31 -1.03
C ILE A 22 4.83 -6.69 -1.41
N VAL A 23 4.10 -7.38 -0.52
CA VAL A 23 2.73 -7.79 -0.78
C VAL A 23 1.80 -6.58 -0.87
N TRP A 24 2.00 -5.60 0.01
CA TRP A 24 1.22 -4.36 0.01
C TRP A 24 1.38 -3.59 -1.30
N GLU A 25 2.63 -3.35 -1.74
CA GLU A 25 2.91 -2.62 -2.99
C GLU A 25 2.26 -3.29 -4.21
N SER A 26 2.43 -4.60 -4.33
CA SER A 26 1.84 -5.39 -5.42
C SER A 26 0.31 -5.33 -5.42
N ARG A 27 -0.32 -5.48 -4.26
CA ARG A 27 -1.79 -5.44 -4.13
C ARG A 27 -2.35 -4.04 -4.33
N PHE A 28 -1.65 -3.04 -3.83
CA PHE A 28 -2.08 -1.65 -3.94
C PHE A 28 -2.08 -1.18 -5.41
N THR A 29 -1.02 -1.45 -6.16
CA THR A 29 -0.95 -1.12 -7.59
C THR A 29 -2.02 -1.86 -8.41
N ALA A 30 -2.26 -3.13 -8.11
CA ALA A 30 -3.34 -3.89 -8.75
C ALA A 30 -4.71 -3.28 -8.46
N TYR A 31 -4.99 -2.92 -7.22
CA TYR A 31 -6.23 -2.30 -6.78
C TYR A 31 -6.47 -0.93 -7.46
N THR A 32 -5.46 -0.06 -7.51
CA THR A 32 -5.59 1.26 -8.14
C THR A 32 -5.85 1.15 -9.64
N ARG A 33 -5.17 0.23 -10.32
CA ARG A 33 -5.43 -0.07 -11.74
C ARG A 33 -6.84 -0.57 -11.97
N GLU A 34 -7.31 -1.52 -11.17
CA GLU A 34 -8.67 -2.07 -11.27
C GLU A 34 -9.73 -0.99 -11.01
N ASN A 35 -9.51 -0.14 -10.01
CA ASN A 35 -10.40 0.97 -9.70
C ASN A 35 -10.50 1.98 -10.86
N LEU A 36 -9.38 2.28 -11.51
CA LEU A 36 -9.36 3.17 -12.67
C LEU A 36 -10.04 2.52 -13.88
N GLN A 37 -9.83 1.21 -14.09
CA GLN A 37 -10.52 0.44 -15.13
C GLN A 37 -12.04 0.42 -14.90
N ASN A 38 -12.49 0.16 -13.68
CA ASN A 38 -13.91 0.20 -13.34
C ASN A 38 -14.52 1.60 -13.57
N THR A 39 -13.76 2.64 -13.33
CA THR A 39 -14.19 4.02 -13.59
C THR A 39 -14.39 4.27 -15.08
N VAL A 40 -13.45 3.85 -15.93
CA VAL A 40 -13.56 4.02 -17.37
C VAL A 40 -14.71 3.17 -17.95
N ASP A 41 -14.86 1.92 -17.49
CA ASP A 41 -15.90 1.03 -17.95
C ASP A 41 -17.31 1.55 -17.59
N THR A 42 -17.49 2.02 -16.35
CA THR A 42 -18.75 2.62 -15.89
C THR A 42 -19.06 3.90 -16.67
N THR A 43 -18.05 4.73 -16.92
CA THR A 43 -18.23 5.96 -17.69
C THR A 43 -18.60 5.65 -19.14
N ALA A 44 -17.92 4.69 -19.77
CA ALA A 44 -18.23 4.23 -21.13
C ALA A 44 -19.65 3.65 -21.25
N LEU A 45 -20.07 2.87 -20.26
CA LEU A 45 -21.45 2.33 -20.21
C LEU A 45 -22.50 3.45 -20.14
N ASN A 46 -22.30 4.41 -19.24
CA ASN A 46 -23.20 5.57 -19.11
C ASN A 46 -23.23 6.40 -20.39
N MET A 47 -22.07 6.60 -21.03
CA MET A 47 -21.98 7.30 -22.32
C MET A 47 -22.68 6.51 -23.45
N SER A 48 -22.55 5.19 -23.50
CA SER A 48 -23.24 4.33 -24.46
C SER A 48 -24.76 4.47 -24.34
N GLN A 49 -25.29 4.47 -23.12
CA GLN A 49 -26.71 4.65 -22.86
C GLN A 49 -27.20 6.05 -23.25
N ALA A 50 -26.40 7.08 -22.98
CA ALA A 50 -26.73 8.46 -23.35
C ALA A 50 -26.66 8.64 -24.87
N TYR A 51 -25.62 8.11 -25.53
CA TYR A 51 -25.47 8.12 -26.98
C TYR A 51 -26.68 7.45 -27.68
N ALA A 52 -27.11 6.30 -27.17
CA ALA A 52 -28.28 5.59 -27.70
C ALA A 52 -29.57 6.40 -27.58
N ARG A 53 -29.75 7.17 -26.50
CA ARG A 53 -30.92 8.05 -26.33
C ARG A 53 -30.87 9.30 -27.20
N ALA A 54 -29.67 9.81 -27.42
CA ALA A 54 -29.44 11.05 -28.20
C ALA A 54 -29.26 10.79 -29.69
N GLU A 55 -29.20 9.52 -30.11
CA GLU A 55 -28.91 9.06 -31.48
C GLU A 55 -27.61 9.68 -32.07
N GLY A 56 -26.63 10.00 -31.19
CA GLY A 56 -25.37 10.55 -31.62
C GLY A 56 -24.59 11.27 -30.49
N TRP A 57 -23.43 11.77 -30.87
CA TRP A 57 -22.59 12.58 -29.99
C TRP A 57 -23.17 13.98 -29.80
N ASN A 58 -23.42 14.37 -28.58
CA ASN A 58 -23.89 15.70 -28.23
C ASN A 58 -23.28 16.16 -26.88
N ALA A 59 -23.62 17.38 -26.46
CA ALA A 59 -23.11 17.98 -25.22
C ALA A 59 -23.52 17.19 -23.96
N ASP A 60 -24.68 16.54 -23.98
CA ASP A 60 -25.18 15.77 -22.82
C ASP A 60 -24.39 14.46 -22.65
N VAL A 61 -24.08 13.77 -23.76
CA VAL A 61 -23.21 12.59 -23.75
C VAL A 61 -21.82 12.94 -23.25
N LEU A 62 -21.24 14.02 -23.74
CA LEU A 62 -19.91 14.48 -23.33
C LEU A 62 -19.88 15.05 -21.88
N SER A 63 -21.04 15.47 -21.37
CA SER A 63 -21.15 15.95 -19.98
C SER A 63 -20.85 14.82 -18.97
N ILE A 64 -21.07 13.57 -19.33
CA ILE A 64 -20.75 12.40 -18.49
C ILE A 64 -19.25 12.30 -18.28
N ALA A 65 -18.44 12.44 -19.31
CA ALA A 65 -16.97 12.48 -19.19
C ALA A 65 -16.52 13.67 -18.34
N ARG A 66 -17.13 14.84 -18.53
CA ARG A 66 -16.87 16.04 -17.73
C ARG A 66 -17.19 15.82 -16.25
N GLN A 67 -18.29 15.14 -15.93
CA GLN A 67 -18.67 14.84 -14.56
C GLN A 67 -17.72 13.86 -13.90
N ALA A 68 -17.27 12.83 -14.63
CA ALA A 68 -16.27 11.88 -14.14
C ALA A 68 -14.95 12.56 -13.81
N SER A 69 -14.48 13.46 -14.68
CA SER A 69 -13.30 14.29 -14.47
C SER A 69 -13.46 15.29 -13.32
N ALA A 70 -14.64 15.91 -13.16
CA ALA A 70 -14.89 16.83 -12.05
C ALA A 70 -14.90 16.15 -10.69
N THR A 71 -15.31 14.89 -10.63
CA THR A 71 -15.32 14.08 -9.40
C THR A 71 -13.91 13.68 -8.97
N ASN A 72 -12.99 13.51 -9.93
CA ASN A 72 -11.62 13.10 -9.67
C ASN A 72 -10.63 14.03 -10.41
N SER A 73 -10.11 15.02 -9.69
CA SER A 73 -9.24 16.07 -10.25
C SER A 73 -7.86 15.57 -10.68
N ASP A 74 -7.49 14.36 -10.31
CA ASP A 74 -6.16 13.81 -10.52
C ASP A 74 -6.09 12.91 -11.76
N ILE A 75 -7.18 12.83 -12.54
CA ILE A 75 -7.25 12.06 -13.79
C ILE A 75 -7.44 12.95 -15.00
N GLY A 76 -6.83 12.56 -16.10
CA GLY A 76 -7.12 13.07 -17.43
C GLY A 76 -8.12 12.19 -18.14
N ILE A 77 -9.08 12.79 -18.84
CA ILE A 77 -10.09 12.09 -19.63
C ILE A 77 -10.08 12.61 -21.06
N GLN A 78 -10.10 11.69 -22.00
CA GLN A 78 -10.24 12.00 -23.41
C GLN A 78 -11.26 11.08 -24.06
N VAL A 79 -12.17 11.63 -24.84
CA VAL A 79 -13.17 10.90 -25.62
C VAL A 79 -12.88 11.07 -27.09
N LEU A 80 -12.84 9.96 -27.82
CA LEU A 80 -12.59 9.92 -29.26
C LEU A 80 -13.78 9.26 -29.96
N ASP A 81 -14.05 9.69 -31.18
CA ASP A 81 -14.96 8.97 -32.08
C ASP A 81 -14.28 7.73 -32.71
N VAL A 82 -15.01 7.02 -33.58
CA VAL A 82 -14.48 5.86 -34.30
C VAL A 82 -13.36 6.20 -35.29
N SER A 83 -13.27 7.45 -35.73
CA SER A 83 -12.24 7.95 -36.64
C SER A 83 -10.99 8.41 -35.89
N GLY A 84 -11.02 8.40 -34.55
CA GLY A 84 -9.95 8.89 -33.71
C GLY A 84 -9.94 10.41 -33.50
N VAL A 85 -11.02 11.09 -33.92
CA VAL A 85 -11.20 12.52 -33.66
C VAL A 85 -11.53 12.74 -32.19
N VAL A 86 -10.83 13.68 -31.56
CA VAL A 86 -11.07 14.03 -30.16
C VAL A 86 -12.35 14.85 -30.03
N LEU A 87 -13.34 14.31 -29.35
CA LEU A 87 -14.64 14.95 -29.07
C LEU A 87 -14.61 15.72 -27.75
N TYR A 88 -13.85 15.23 -26.79
CA TYR A 88 -13.68 15.84 -25.46
C TYR A 88 -12.28 15.57 -24.95
N ASP A 89 -11.67 16.59 -24.35
CA ASP A 89 -10.35 16.48 -23.73
C ASP A 89 -10.28 17.34 -22.48
N ASP A 90 -10.04 16.70 -21.34
CA ASP A 90 -9.77 17.34 -20.05
C ASP A 90 -8.44 16.81 -19.49
N SER A 91 -7.49 16.61 -20.36
CA SER A 91 -6.21 16.00 -20.06
C SER A 91 -5.18 16.96 -19.49
N ALA A 92 -5.37 18.26 -19.65
CA ALA A 92 -4.44 19.25 -19.14
C ALA A 92 -4.84 19.74 -17.75
N PRO A 93 -3.94 19.71 -16.75
CA PRO A 93 -4.22 20.24 -15.40
C PRO A 93 -4.68 21.70 -15.41
N ASN A 94 -4.33 22.45 -16.44
CA ASN A 94 -4.67 23.85 -16.65
C ASN A 94 -5.90 24.08 -17.55
N ALA A 95 -6.46 23.07 -18.19
CA ALA A 95 -7.63 23.20 -19.06
C ALA A 95 -8.90 23.67 -18.29
N ARG A 96 -8.92 23.47 -16.99
CA ARG A 96 -10.00 23.89 -16.07
C ARG A 96 -9.89 25.36 -15.64
N ARG A 97 -8.79 26.08 -15.94
CA ARG A 97 -8.66 27.51 -15.61
C ARG A 97 -9.19 28.34 -16.75
N PRO A 98 -10.05 29.35 -16.48
CA PRO A 98 -10.44 30.34 -17.47
C PRO A 98 -9.18 31.00 -18.07
N GLY A 99 -8.95 30.86 -19.39
CA GLY A 99 -7.76 31.37 -20.08
C GLY A 99 -6.59 30.39 -20.14
N GLY A 100 -6.74 29.16 -19.68
CA GLY A 100 -5.73 28.10 -19.89
C GLY A 100 -5.60 27.75 -21.38
N ASN A 101 -4.37 27.67 -21.85
CA ASN A 101 -4.07 27.27 -23.22
C ASN A 101 -4.45 25.81 -23.38
N SER A 102 -5.57 25.51 -24.02
CA SER A 102 -6.05 24.17 -24.34
C SER A 102 -5.23 23.59 -25.51
N ALA A 103 -3.92 23.42 -25.33
CA ALA A 103 -3.21 22.49 -26.16
C ALA A 103 -3.69 21.10 -25.77
N LEU A 104 -4.38 20.41 -26.70
CA LEU A 104 -4.80 19.02 -26.57
C LEU A 104 -3.55 18.18 -26.23
N SER A 105 -3.32 17.97 -24.96
CA SER A 105 -2.22 17.14 -24.48
C SER A 105 -2.82 15.82 -24.03
N GLY A 106 -3.00 14.92 -24.99
CA GLY A 106 -3.32 13.52 -24.69
C GLY A 106 -2.29 12.88 -23.75
N PRO A 107 -2.48 11.61 -23.37
CA PRO A 107 -1.54 10.90 -22.52
C PRO A 107 -0.13 10.98 -23.12
N GLN A 108 0.86 11.25 -22.28
CA GLN A 108 2.26 11.29 -22.70
C GLN A 108 2.80 9.87 -22.89
N THR A 109 3.87 9.75 -23.68
CA THR A 109 4.56 8.47 -23.87
C THR A 109 5.06 7.95 -22.52
N GLY A 110 4.50 6.83 -22.06
CA GLY A 110 4.81 6.23 -20.75
C GLY A 110 3.70 6.36 -19.72
N ASP A 111 2.68 7.17 -19.97
CA ASP A 111 1.51 7.22 -19.07
C ASP A 111 0.75 5.89 -19.08
N ALA A 112 0.33 5.46 -17.91
CA ALA A 112 -0.51 4.29 -17.77
C ALA A 112 -1.96 4.66 -18.08
N VAL A 113 -2.42 4.28 -19.26
CA VAL A 113 -3.75 4.60 -19.78
C VAL A 113 -4.67 3.40 -19.65
N VAL A 114 -5.87 3.61 -19.13
CA VAL A 114 -6.99 2.67 -19.25
C VAL A 114 -7.96 3.19 -20.29
N TYR A 115 -8.64 2.30 -20.99
CA TYR A 115 -9.59 2.67 -22.04
C TYR A 115 -10.80 1.73 -22.03
N ALA A 116 -11.92 2.26 -22.50
CA ALA A 116 -13.11 1.49 -22.76
C ALA A 116 -13.78 1.96 -24.07
N VAL A 117 -14.54 1.06 -24.68
CA VAL A 117 -15.26 1.33 -25.93
C VAL A 117 -16.68 1.82 -25.61
N VAL A 118 -17.09 2.88 -26.25
CA VAL A 118 -18.48 3.36 -26.25
C VAL A 118 -19.20 2.71 -27.42
N GLN A 119 -20.36 2.07 -27.16
CA GLN A 119 -21.12 1.29 -28.12
C GLN A 119 -22.52 1.86 -28.30
N ASN A 120 -23.11 1.64 -29.49
CA ASN A 120 -24.52 1.90 -29.74
C ASN A 120 -25.41 0.74 -29.23
N LEU A 121 -26.73 0.81 -29.44
CA LEU A 121 -27.68 -0.24 -29.05
C LEU A 121 -27.46 -1.58 -29.76
N GLN A 122 -26.82 -1.58 -30.91
CA GLN A 122 -26.50 -2.75 -31.72
C GLN A 122 -25.15 -3.40 -31.27
N GLY A 123 -24.44 -2.79 -30.30
CA GLY A 123 -23.14 -3.27 -29.86
C GLY A 123 -21.96 -2.81 -30.74
N GLU A 124 -22.22 -1.95 -31.73
CA GLU A 124 -21.18 -1.45 -32.61
C GLU A 124 -20.41 -0.33 -31.92
N PRO A 125 -19.08 -0.28 -32.05
CA PRO A 125 -18.26 0.78 -31.48
C PRO A 125 -18.55 2.12 -32.15
N VAL A 126 -18.90 3.14 -31.37
CA VAL A 126 -19.15 4.51 -31.83
C VAL A 126 -18.07 5.47 -31.36
N GLY A 127 -17.19 5.01 -30.47
CA GLY A 127 -16.04 5.76 -29.98
C GLY A 127 -15.33 5.05 -28.84
N SER A 128 -14.39 5.75 -28.24
CA SER A 128 -13.66 5.26 -27.08
C SER A 128 -13.40 6.37 -26.07
N ILE A 129 -13.28 5.98 -24.79
CA ILE A 129 -12.85 6.84 -23.72
C ILE A 129 -11.51 6.35 -23.18
N ARG A 130 -10.60 7.27 -22.90
CA ARG A 130 -9.29 7.03 -22.30
C ARG A 130 -9.20 7.79 -21.00
N ILE A 131 -8.65 7.14 -19.97
CA ILE A 131 -8.40 7.77 -18.67
C ILE A 131 -6.96 7.44 -18.25
N TRP A 132 -6.27 8.41 -17.66
CA TRP A 132 -4.96 8.25 -17.05
C TRP A 132 -4.80 9.16 -15.85
N THR A 133 -3.81 8.90 -15.02
CA THR A 133 -3.53 9.72 -13.84
C THR A 133 -2.49 10.79 -14.13
N PHE A 134 -2.67 11.99 -13.55
CA PHE A 134 -1.65 13.03 -13.54
C PHE A 134 -0.67 12.76 -12.40
N GLY A 135 0.44 12.14 -12.68
CA GLY A 135 1.43 11.87 -11.64
C GLY A 135 2.67 11.17 -12.18
N SER A 136 3.71 11.13 -11.36
CA SER A 136 4.95 10.44 -11.68
C SER A 136 4.84 8.91 -11.54
N GLU A 137 3.76 8.41 -10.95
CA GLU A 137 3.54 6.98 -10.73
C GLU A 137 2.30 6.50 -11.50
N PRO A 138 2.43 5.41 -12.29
CA PRO A 138 1.35 4.87 -13.09
C PRO A 138 0.14 4.48 -12.24
N PHE A 139 -1.07 4.82 -12.68
CA PHE A 139 -2.36 4.49 -12.06
C PHE A 139 -2.61 5.05 -10.65
N LEU A 140 -1.70 5.88 -10.09
CA LEU A 140 -1.86 6.45 -8.77
C LEU A 140 -2.30 7.92 -8.84
N THR A 141 -3.36 8.23 -8.11
CA THR A 141 -3.76 9.62 -7.85
C THR A 141 -2.95 10.21 -6.69
N GLN A 142 -2.98 11.53 -6.52
CA GLN A 142 -2.34 12.19 -5.36
C GLN A 142 -2.90 11.68 -4.02
N ARG A 143 -4.19 11.32 -4.00
CA ARG A 143 -4.84 10.73 -2.81
C ARG A 143 -4.31 9.33 -2.52
N ASP A 144 -4.08 8.53 -3.55
CA ASP A 144 -3.50 7.18 -3.42
C ASP A 144 -2.09 7.25 -2.88
N ILE A 145 -1.27 8.19 -3.39
CA ILE A 145 0.09 8.43 -2.90
C ILE A 145 0.08 8.87 -1.43
N ALA A 146 -0.81 9.79 -1.05
CA ALA A 146 -0.94 10.24 0.33
C ALA A 146 -1.37 9.09 1.27
N PHE A 147 -2.32 8.26 0.85
CA PHE A 147 -2.77 7.07 1.59
C PHE A 147 -1.64 6.05 1.73
N ARG A 148 -0.91 5.76 0.67
CA ARG A 148 0.24 4.86 0.67
C ARG A 148 1.32 5.33 1.66
N ASN A 149 1.68 6.61 1.59
CA ASN A 149 2.68 7.18 2.49
C ASN A 149 2.22 7.15 3.95
N GLY A 150 0.96 7.43 4.23
CA GLY A 150 0.38 7.28 5.58
C GLY A 150 0.43 5.85 6.08
N SER A 151 0.16 4.88 5.21
CA SER A 151 0.25 3.45 5.53
C SER A 151 1.69 3.02 5.87
N TYR A 152 2.67 3.47 5.11
CA TYR A 152 4.08 3.20 5.42
C TYR A 152 4.53 3.83 6.74
N GLN A 153 4.07 5.04 7.06
CA GLN A 153 4.33 5.66 8.37
C GLN A 153 3.74 4.84 9.51
N ALA A 154 2.49 4.36 9.37
CA ALA A 154 1.85 3.52 10.38
C ALA A 154 2.58 2.18 10.56
N ILE A 155 3.00 1.53 9.47
CA ILE A 155 3.78 0.29 9.50
C ILE A 155 5.13 0.52 10.20
N SER A 156 5.82 1.62 9.87
CA SER A 156 7.11 1.97 10.47
C SER A 156 6.99 2.22 11.98
N LEU A 157 5.94 2.91 12.40
CA LEU A 157 5.67 3.15 13.82
C LEU A 157 5.38 1.84 14.56
N ALA A 158 4.52 0.99 14.00
CA ALA A 158 4.21 -0.32 14.57
C ALA A 158 5.47 -1.19 14.70
N ALA A 159 6.35 -1.15 13.70
CA ALA A 159 7.63 -1.83 13.71
C ALA A 159 8.55 -1.34 14.84
N ALA A 160 8.67 -0.03 15.01
CA ALA A 160 9.48 0.56 16.07
C ALA A 160 8.97 0.14 17.48
N ILE A 161 7.66 0.13 17.68
CA ILE A 161 7.03 -0.35 18.90
C ILE A 161 7.32 -1.83 19.12
N ALA A 162 7.15 -2.67 18.10
CA ALA A 162 7.38 -4.11 18.20
C ALA A 162 8.85 -4.44 18.54
N ILE A 163 9.80 -3.76 17.93
CA ILE A 163 11.22 -3.91 18.23
C ILE A 163 11.54 -3.50 19.67
N SER A 164 10.97 -2.37 20.12
CA SER A 164 11.18 -1.88 21.49
C SER A 164 10.62 -2.86 22.55
N LEU A 165 9.40 -3.36 22.34
CA LEU A 165 8.77 -4.36 23.21
C LEU A 165 9.54 -5.68 23.21
N SER A 166 10.00 -6.16 22.06
CA SER A 166 10.80 -7.38 21.94
C SER A 166 12.12 -7.25 22.69
N GLY A 167 12.79 -6.09 22.59
CA GLY A 167 14.00 -5.79 23.35
C GLY A 167 13.75 -5.79 24.86
N LEU A 168 12.69 -5.17 25.32
CA LEU A 168 12.31 -5.16 26.75
C LEU A 168 12.04 -6.55 27.28
N ILE A 169 11.21 -7.34 26.57
CA ILE A 169 10.92 -8.73 26.94
C ILE A 169 12.20 -9.57 26.97
N GLY A 170 13.10 -9.41 25.98
CA GLY A 170 14.37 -10.10 25.93
C GLY A 170 15.27 -9.79 27.15
N ILE A 171 15.31 -8.53 27.59
CA ILE A 171 16.07 -8.10 28.78
C ILE A 171 15.44 -8.72 30.03
N LEU A 172 14.11 -8.68 30.17
CA LEU A 172 13.40 -9.24 31.33
C LEU A 172 13.61 -10.76 31.40
N ALA A 173 13.43 -11.48 30.28
CA ALA A 173 13.67 -12.92 30.22
C ALA A 173 15.12 -13.29 30.55
N SER A 174 16.09 -12.50 30.08
CA SER A 174 17.50 -12.69 30.41
C SER A 174 17.77 -12.55 31.91
N ARG A 175 17.16 -11.55 32.53
CA ARG A 175 17.34 -11.31 33.97
C ARG A 175 16.64 -12.35 34.85
N SER A 176 15.43 -12.77 34.45
CA SER A 176 14.62 -13.69 35.27
C SER A 176 14.97 -15.15 35.09
N LEU A 177 15.44 -15.57 33.92
CA LEU A 177 15.72 -16.96 33.61
C LEU A 177 17.20 -17.26 33.37
N THR A 178 17.85 -16.53 32.48
CA THR A 178 19.20 -16.87 32.03
C THR A 178 20.27 -16.65 33.12
N LYS A 179 20.17 -15.57 33.90
CA LYS A 179 21.14 -15.29 34.97
C LYS A 179 21.06 -16.30 36.13
N PRO A 180 19.87 -16.67 36.67
CA PRO A 180 19.77 -17.70 37.68
C PRO A 180 20.32 -19.05 37.20
N VAL A 181 19.92 -19.50 36.04
CA VAL A 181 20.38 -20.80 35.47
C VAL A 181 21.91 -20.84 35.35
N ARG A 182 22.53 -19.75 34.87
CA ARG A 182 23.98 -19.66 34.78
C ARG A 182 24.66 -19.74 36.14
N ARG A 183 24.12 -19.08 37.17
CA ARG A 183 24.65 -19.16 38.54
C ARG A 183 24.59 -20.58 39.11
N ILE A 184 23.49 -21.30 38.90
CA ILE A 184 23.35 -22.71 39.33
C ILE A 184 24.43 -23.55 38.63
N THR A 185 24.62 -23.39 37.33
CA THR A 185 25.62 -24.12 36.56
C THR A 185 27.03 -23.83 37.07
N GLU A 186 27.37 -22.56 37.32
CA GLU A 186 28.68 -22.14 37.85
C GLU A 186 28.93 -22.72 39.23
N THR A 187 27.92 -22.74 40.10
CA THR A 187 28.01 -23.36 41.44
C THR A 187 28.20 -24.87 41.37
N ALA A 188 27.47 -25.53 40.47
CA ALA A 188 27.64 -26.98 40.27
C ALA A 188 29.06 -27.33 39.79
N VAL A 189 29.68 -26.54 38.91
CA VAL A 189 31.05 -26.69 38.48
C VAL A 189 32.04 -26.50 39.66
N GLN A 190 31.81 -25.52 40.53
CA GLN A 190 32.63 -25.27 41.70
C GLN A 190 32.57 -26.45 42.70
N ILE A 191 31.37 -26.98 42.94
CA ILE A 191 31.20 -28.15 43.81
C ILE A 191 31.95 -29.36 43.23
N ARG A 192 31.88 -29.58 41.90
CA ARG A 192 32.62 -30.66 41.23
C ARG A 192 34.14 -30.48 41.32
N SER A 193 34.65 -29.27 41.38
CA SER A 193 36.08 -28.96 41.53
C SER A 193 36.55 -29.01 43.01
N GLY A 194 35.73 -29.46 43.92
CA GLY A 194 36.08 -29.66 45.36
C GLY A 194 35.66 -28.54 46.29
N ASN A 195 35.09 -27.46 45.80
CA ASN A 195 34.55 -26.41 46.66
C ASN A 195 33.12 -26.72 47.17
N LEU A 196 33.03 -27.56 48.17
CA LEU A 196 31.74 -28.02 48.75
C LEU A 196 31.00 -26.91 49.52
N ALA A 197 31.63 -25.78 49.78
CA ALA A 197 31.00 -24.60 50.40
C ALA A 197 30.30 -23.68 49.41
N ALA A 198 30.47 -23.91 48.10
CA ALA A 198 29.81 -23.08 47.09
C ALA A 198 28.29 -23.15 47.19
N ARG A 199 27.61 -22.01 47.14
CA ARG A 199 26.14 -21.91 47.14
C ARG A 199 25.72 -20.97 46.01
N SER A 200 24.61 -21.30 45.35
CA SER A 200 24.08 -20.48 44.24
C SER A 200 23.53 -19.12 44.72
N GLY A 201 23.10 -19.05 45.96
CA GLY A 201 22.49 -17.87 46.58
C GLY A 201 21.18 -17.44 45.92
N ILE A 202 20.57 -18.32 45.11
CA ILE A 202 19.30 -18.04 44.46
C ILE A 202 18.20 -18.41 45.46
N ARG A 203 17.44 -17.41 45.86
CA ARG A 203 16.27 -17.54 46.72
C ARG A 203 15.02 -17.21 45.93
N GLY A 204 14.00 -18.03 45.95
CA GLY A 204 12.73 -17.79 45.28
C GLY A 204 11.73 -18.93 45.49
N GLU A 205 10.46 -18.66 45.43
CA GLU A 205 9.39 -19.64 45.57
C GLU A 205 9.15 -20.48 44.31
N ASN A 206 9.89 -20.22 43.23
CA ASN A 206 9.81 -20.92 41.96
C ASN A 206 10.77 -22.11 41.87
N GLU A 207 10.66 -22.95 40.85
CA GLU A 207 11.46 -24.14 40.63
C GLU A 207 12.98 -23.88 40.65
N LEU A 208 13.40 -22.69 40.23
CA LEU A 208 14.82 -22.29 40.23
C LEU A 208 15.32 -21.95 41.65
N GLY A 209 14.46 -21.42 42.52
CA GLY A 209 14.80 -21.21 43.93
C GLY A 209 14.98 -22.52 44.69
N ARG A 210 14.12 -23.52 44.43
CA ARG A 210 14.21 -24.88 45.03
C ARG A 210 15.45 -25.66 44.57
N LEU A 211 15.93 -25.44 43.35
CA LEU A 211 17.19 -26.00 42.81
C LEU A 211 18.44 -25.31 43.37
N GLY A 212 18.30 -24.13 43.94
CA GLY A 212 19.40 -23.31 44.43
C GLY A 212 19.69 -23.49 45.95
N GLU A 213 18.85 -24.17 46.67
CA GLU A 213 19.04 -24.56 48.09
C GLU A 213 19.92 -25.79 48.22
#